data_beee49d20eee36be83eb36a8572530ad
#
_entry.id   beee49d20eee36be83eb36a8572530ad
#
_cell.length_a   1.000
_cell.length_b   1.000
_cell.length_c   1.000
_cell.angle_alpha   90.00
_cell.angle_beta   90.00
_cell.angle_gamma   90.00
#
_symmetry.space_group_name_H-M   'P 1'
#
loop_
_entity.id
_entity.type
_entity.pdbx_description
1 polymer ?
#
loop_
_entity_poly.entity_id
_entity_poly.type
_entity_poly.pdbx_seq_one_letter_code
_entity_poly.pdbx_strand_id
1 'polypeptide(L)'
;MKVFKNKFVEDSSKKTVFFGWRMVTIALFADFCVVGFAFQSYPVIQLVLAEEMELSRFLVTLTTPGFMLISAIIMPVVGKLLDTYSIRSVLIIGSFVYGLSLISLYFVNSYTAFMLIFVLPIALGASLMGNLSVSKLVSRWFREYTGRALGIAALGVSFAGLVMPNLTNYLLIDLGLGWREIYLYYGLFSLIVNAPLFRLLVVDHPEDVDQRPDGKTLNDDEQVASNTQGVDWTLKQLLRDRNFWVLSFVFSMQFCAMLAVLAHITFYASERGWAESAAWIFSMYAVPAMISKLFFGWLVENKIDARLAVTISLVIQLVGTLLILVSQSPNQLSFIIALFGFGGGAALPMSNILFNKIYTQKSFGFSRGTAQPFISLFQVSGTPMAALMFDAYGNYQNAFLFLCSLLVIASIVIWFLKIPDTTEARGYGALSRN
;
A
#
# COMPACT_ATOMS: atom_id res chain seq x y z
N MET A 1 -2.94 62.12 -4.88
CA MET A 1 -3.59 61.09 -4.09
C MET A 1 -2.70 59.83 -4.11
N LYS A 2 -1.51 60.00 -3.51
CA LYS A 2 -0.45 59.01 -3.37
C LYS A 2 -0.02 59.03 -1.91
N VAL A 3 -0.75 58.46 -1.01
CA VAL A 3 -0.31 58.24 0.38
C VAL A 3 -1.26 57.16 0.94
N PHE A 4 -0.95 55.88 0.78
CA PHE A 4 -1.38 54.75 1.60
C PHE A 4 -0.88 53.44 0.97
N LYS A 5 0.43 53.39 0.72
CA LYS A 5 1.11 52.15 0.36
C LYS A 5 2.42 52.08 1.10
N ASN A 6 2.40 51.91 2.42
CA ASN A 6 3.56 51.50 3.22
C ASN A 6 3.13 51.39 4.67
N LYS A 7 2.61 50.22 5.07
CA LYS A 7 2.60 49.73 6.45
C LYS A 7 1.91 48.35 6.52
N PHE A 8 2.52 47.36 5.92
CA PHE A 8 2.47 46.00 6.40
C PHE A 8 3.76 45.33 5.89
N VAL A 9 4.88 45.72 6.49
CA VAL A 9 6.03 44.84 6.57
C VAL A 9 5.59 43.81 7.60
N GLU A 10 4.99 42.73 7.12
CA GLU A 10 4.63 41.60 7.94
C GLU A 10 5.91 40.98 8.51
N ASP A 11 5.90 40.86 9.78
CA ASP A 11 6.85 40.22 10.65
C ASP A 11 7.15 38.79 10.12
N SER A 12 8.27 38.63 9.40
CA SER A 12 8.74 37.38 8.79
C SER A 12 9.23 36.34 9.82
N SER A 13 8.86 36.48 11.09
CA SER A 13 9.25 35.59 12.18
C SER A 13 8.22 34.51 12.53
N LYS A 14 7.02 34.50 11.96
CA LYS A 14 6.11 33.36 12.12
C LYS A 14 6.56 32.24 11.20
N LYS A 15 7.32 31.26 11.73
CA LYS A 15 7.55 29.96 11.11
C LYS A 15 6.18 29.36 10.76
N THR A 16 5.73 29.53 9.54
CA THR A 16 4.52 28.88 9.04
C THR A 16 4.75 27.37 9.10
N VAL A 17 3.91 26.68 9.86
CA VAL A 17 4.02 25.22 10.00
C VAL A 17 3.83 24.60 8.61
N PHE A 18 4.80 23.82 8.16
CA PHE A 18 4.73 23.14 6.87
C PHE A 18 3.56 22.16 6.83
N PHE A 19 2.63 22.41 5.91
CA PHE A 19 1.39 21.62 5.78
C PHE A 19 1.61 20.21 5.26
N GLY A 20 2.75 19.91 4.64
CA GLY A 20 3.06 18.59 4.09
C GLY A 20 2.90 17.47 5.11
N TRP A 21 3.32 17.66 6.37
CA TRP A 21 3.16 16.64 7.43
C TRP A 21 1.70 16.39 7.80
N ARG A 22 0.82 17.38 7.65
CA ARG A 22 -0.63 17.16 7.79
C ARG A 22 -1.15 16.25 6.69
N MET A 23 -0.67 16.40 5.44
CA MET A 23 -1.04 15.50 4.34
C MET A 23 -0.57 14.07 4.60
N VAL A 24 0.61 13.89 5.22
CA VAL A 24 1.08 12.55 5.64
C VAL A 24 0.17 11.93 6.71
N THR A 25 -0.25 12.72 7.70
CA THR A 25 -1.19 12.23 8.73
C THR A 25 -2.55 11.84 8.12
N ILE A 26 -3.07 12.65 7.18
CA ILE A 26 -4.31 12.34 6.46
C ILE A 26 -4.14 11.08 5.62
N ALA A 27 -2.99 10.91 4.96
CA ALA A 27 -2.66 9.73 4.17
C ALA A 27 -2.64 8.45 5.05
N LEU A 28 -1.97 8.52 6.20
CA LEU A 28 -1.93 7.43 7.18
C LEU A 28 -3.35 7.07 7.64
N PHE A 29 -4.17 8.07 7.98
CA PHE A 29 -5.53 7.87 8.44
C PHE A 29 -6.44 7.29 7.35
N ALA A 30 -6.31 7.75 6.10
CA ALA A 30 -7.06 7.22 4.98
C ALA A 30 -6.72 5.75 4.71
N ASP A 31 -5.44 5.40 4.66
CA ASP A 31 -4.99 4.00 4.51
C ASP A 31 -5.46 3.13 5.69
N PHE A 32 -5.44 3.65 6.91
CA PHE A 32 -5.98 2.96 8.09
C PHE A 32 -7.47 2.64 7.92
N CYS A 33 -8.29 3.60 7.53
CA CYS A 33 -9.74 3.39 7.37
C CYS A 33 -10.05 2.44 6.21
N VAL A 34 -9.41 2.64 5.05
CA VAL A 34 -9.68 1.84 3.85
C VAL A 34 -9.32 0.37 4.06
N VAL A 35 -8.10 0.13 4.54
CA VAL A 35 -7.62 -1.24 4.76
C VAL A 35 -8.29 -1.85 5.99
N GLY A 36 -8.55 -1.04 7.02
CA GLY A 36 -9.14 -1.47 8.27
C GLY A 36 -10.57 -1.96 8.13
N PHE A 37 -11.45 -1.13 7.56
CA PHE A 37 -12.89 -1.40 7.57
C PHE A 37 -13.32 -2.57 6.68
N ALA A 38 -12.69 -2.77 5.52
CA ALA A 38 -13.01 -3.88 4.65
C ALA A 38 -12.03 -5.05 4.83
N PHE A 39 -10.72 -4.81 4.60
CA PHE A 39 -9.76 -5.88 4.44
C PHE A 39 -9.35 -6.54 5.79
N GLN A 40 -9.05 -5.73 6.82
CA GLN A 40 -8.55 -6.25 8.11
C GLN A 40 -9.68 -6.70 9.07
N SER A 41 -10.89 -6.16 8.92
CA SER A 41 -12.04 -6.61 9.71
C SER A 41 -12.67 -7.89 9.15
N TYR A 42 -12.53 -8.14 7.84
CA TYR A 42 -13.17 -9.26 7.18
C TYR A 42 -12.79 -10.64 7.73
N PRO A 43 -11.53 -10.96 8.09
CA PRO A 43 -11.16 -12.23 8.67
C PRO A 43 -11.93 -12.61 9.94
N VAL A 44 -12.36 -11.61 10.71
CA VAL A 44 -13.21 -11.83 11.90
C VAL A 44 -14.66 -12.01 11.50
N ILE A 45 -15.15 -11.13 10.62
CA ILE A 45 -16.55 -11.14 10.16
C ILE A 45 -16.90 -12.40 9.35
N GLN A 46 -15.97 -12.92 8.54
CA GLN A 46 -16.20 -14.07 7.69
C GLN A 46 -16.61 -15.34 8.48
N LEU A 47 -16.20 -15.46 9.75
CA LEU A 47 -16.57 -16.59 10.59
C LEU A 47 -18.06 -16.56 10.91
N VAL A 48 -18.55 -15.41 11.38
CA VAL A 48 -19.97 -15.19 11.70
C VAL A 48 -20.83 -15.26 10.44
N LEU A 49 -20.32 -14.71 9.33
CA LEU A 49 -21.00 -14.76 8.02
C LEU A 49 -21.17 -16.20 7.52
N ALA A 50 -20.14 -17.05 7.70
CA ALA A 50 -20.16 -18.44 7.31
C ALA A 50 -21.21 -19.23 8.11
N GLU A 51 -21.31 -19.00 9.42
CA GLU A 51 -22.29 -19.64 10.30
C GLU A 51 -23.72 -19.16 9.99
N GLU A 52 -23.95 -17.86 9.89
CA GLU A 52 -25.28 -17.29 9.66
C GLU A 52 -25.89 -17.67 8.31
N MET A 53 -25.06 -17.75 7.26
CA MET A 53 -25.51 -18.06 5.90
C MET A 53 -25.28 -19.53 5.49
N GLU A 54 -24.88 -20.38 6.43
CA GLU A 54 -24.62 -21.83 6.23
C GLU A 54 -23.64 -22.08 5.06
N LEU A 55 -22.56 -21.28 4.97
CA LEU A 55 -21.62 -21.31 3.86
C LEU A 55 -20.40 -22.18 4.17
N SER A 56 -19.86 -22.80 3.12
CA SER A 56 -18.56 -23.45 3.23
C SER A 56 -17.45 -22.43 3.48
N ARG A 57 -16.44 -22.83 4.24
CA ARG A 57 -15.25 -22.00 4.49
C ARG A 57 -14.57 -21.55 3.20
N PHE A 58 -14.58 -22.39 2.18
CA PHE A 58 -14.04 -22.07 0.86
C PHE A 58 -14.73 -20.85 0.23
N LEU A 59 -16.06 -20.82 0.23
CA LEU A 59 -16.83 -19.71 -0.37
C LEU A 59 -16.52 -18.37 0.29
N VAL A 60 -16.56 -18.29 1.63
CA VAL A 60 -16.31 -17.02 2.32
C VAL A 60 -14.88 -16.54 2.14
N THR A 61 -13.91 -17.44 2.04
CA THR A 61 -12.51 -17.05 1.81
C THR A 61 -12.24 -16.50 0.40
N LEU A 62 -13.09 -16.79 -0.60
CA LEU A 62 -12.98 -16.24 -1.96
C LEU A 62 -13.22 -14.72 -2.03
N THR A 63 -13.90 -14.14 -1.05
CA THR A 63 -14.18 -12.68 -1.02
C THR A 63 -12.90 -11.86 -1.03
N THR A 64 -11.90 -12.22 -0.24
CA THR A 64 -10.62 -11.48 -0.16
C THR A 64 -9.83 -11.49 -1.47
N PRO A 65 -9.54 -12.64 -2.10
CA PRO A 65 -8.91 -12.67 -3.43
C PRO A 65 -9.72 -11.92 -4.49
N GLY A 66 -11.04 -12.06 -4.48
CA GLY A 66 -11.94 -11.34 -5.38
C GLY A 66 -11.81 -9.82 -5.25
N PHE A 67 -11.85 -9.31 -4.02
CA PHE A 67 -11.63 -7.90 -3.71
C PHE A 67 -10.26 -7.41 -4.22
N MET A 68 -9.19 -8.18 -3.95
CA MET A 68 -7.83 -7.80 -4.39
C MET A 68 -7.71 -7.76 -5.90
N LEU A 69 -8.26 -8.74 -6.62
CA LEU A 69 -8.19 -8.79 -8.08
C LEU A 69 -9.00 -7.67 -8.74
N ILE A 70 -10.21 -7.41 -8.28
CA ILE A 70 -11.04 -6.32 -8.82
C ILE A 70 -10.42 -4.96 -8.50
N SER A 71 -9.94 -4.73 -7.27
CA SER A 71 -9.18 -3.52 -6.93
C SER A 71 -8.00 -3.33 -7.88
N ALA A 72 -7.26 -4.40 -8.18
CA ALA A 72 -6.12 -4.35 -9.08
C ALA A 72 -6.53 -3.99 -10.52
N ILE A 73 -7.63 -4.57 -11.04
CA ILE A 73 -8.16 -4.28 -12.39
C ILE A 73 -8.62 -2.82 -12.51
N ILE A 74 -9.18 -2.26 -11.46
CA ILE A 74 -9.66 -0.86 -11.42
C ILE A 74 -8.49 0.13 -11.31
N MET A 75 -7.38 -0.28 -10.74
CA MET A 75 -6.27 0.60 -10.37
C MET A 75 -5.68 1.44 -11.52
N PRO A 76 -5.55 0.95 -12.79
CA PRO A 76 -5.11 1.78 -13.91
C PRO A 76 -6.03 2.98 -14.17
N VAL A 77 -7.34 2.77 -14.03
CA VAL A 77 -8.36 3.83 -14.20
C VAL A 77 -8.22 4.85 -13.07
N VAL A 78 -8.13 4.40 -11.82
CA VAL A 78 -7.91 5.26 -10.65
C VAL A 78 -6.61 6.05 -10.81
N GLY A 79 -5.53 5.40 -11.25
CA GLY A 79 -4.26 6.06 -11.51
C GLY A 79 -4.37 7.20 -12.51
N LYS A 80 -5.10 6.99 -13.61
CA LYS A 80 -5.35 8.02 -14.61
C LYS A 80 -6.24 9.16 -14.06
N LEU A 81 -7.26 8.82 -13.26
CA LEU A 81 -8.10 9.83 -12.60
C LEU A 81 -7.27 10.73 -11.68
N LEU A 82 -6.35 10.16 -10.90
CA LEU A 82 -5.46 10.89 -10.01
C LEU A 82 -4.47 11.79 -10.75
N ASP A 83 -4.06 11.42 -11.97
CA ASP A 83 -3.18 12.24 -12.80
C ASP A 83 -3.92 13.42 -13.45
N THR A 84 -5.24 13.27 -13.65
CA THR A 84 -6.05 14.24 -14.41
C THR A 84 -6.88 15.17 -13.50
N TYR A 85 -7.35 14.66 -12.36
CA TYR A 85 -8.27 15.38 -11.48
C TYR A 85 -7.62 15.73 -10.13
N SER A 86 -8.32 16.58 -9.36
CA SER A 86 -7.96 16.90 -7.97
C SER A 86 -7.97 15.64 -7.10
N ILE A 87 -6.88 15.38 -6.37
CA ILE A 87 -6.79 14.24 -5.44
C ILE A 87 -7.84 14.37 -4.33
N ARG A 88 -8.06 15.61 -3.84
CA ARG A 88 -9.14 15.90 -2.89
C ARG A 88 -10.49 15.39 -3.38
N SER A 89 -10.85 15.68 -4.63
CA SER A 89 -12.12 15.26 -5.21
C SER A 89 -12.21 13.73 -5.34
N VAL A 90 -11.14 13.08 -5.76
CA VAL A 90 -11.07 11.61 -5.85
C VAL A 90 -11.24 10.96 -4.48
N LEU A 91 -10.57 11.47 -3.44
CA LEU A 91 -10.71 10.98 -2.06
C LEU A 91 -12.13 11.15 -1.51
N ILE A 92 -12.78 12.31 -1.78
CA ILE A 92 -14.15 12.56 -1.36
C ILE A 92 -15.12 11.60 -2.05
N ILE A 93 -15.04 11.47 -3.38
CA ILE A 93 -15.88 10.55 -4.16
C ILE A 93 -15.63 9.10 -3.67
N GLY A 94 -14.37 8.73 -3.45
CA GLY A 94 -14.01 7.44 -2.89
C GLY A 94 -14.67 7.18 -1.53
N SER A 95 -14.68 8.19 -0.63
CA SER A 95 -15.34 8.09 0.67
C SER A 95 -16.84 7.85 0.57
N PHE A 96 -17.51 8.53 -0.37
CA PHE A 96 -18.94 8.33 -0.60
C PHE A 96 -19.21 6.94 -1.18
N VAL A 97 -18.47 6.52 -2.22
CA VAL A 97 -18.63 5.19 -2.82
C VAL A 97 -18.37 4.10 -1.77
N TYR A 98 -17.28 4.23 -1.03
CA TYR A 98 -16.88 3.26 -0.01
C TYR A 98 -17.89 3.20 1.14
N GLY A 99 -18.26 4.37 1.69
CA GLY A 99 -19.20 4.47 2.80
C GLY A 99 -20.59 3.96 2.47
N LEU A 100 -21.15 4.38 1.33
CA LEU A 100 -22.48 3.91 0.88
C LEU A 100 -22.47 2.41 0.59
N SER A 101 -21.39 1.88 0.03
CA SER A 101 -21.28 0.45 -0.24
C SER A 101 -21.19 -0.36 1.06
N LEU A 102 -20.45 0.10 2.08
CA LEU A 102 -20.43 -0.54 3.39
C LEU A 102 -21.81 -0.50 4.07
N ILE A 103 -22.53 0.65 3.99
CA ILE A 103 -23.88 0.78 4.51
C ILE A 103 -24.84 -0.18 3.79
N SER A 104 -24.69 -0.37 2.48
CA SER A 104 -25.56 -1.27 1.72
C SER A 104 -25.48 -2.73 2.17
N LEU A 105 -24.35 -3.15 2.79
CA LEU A 105 -24.21 -4.48 3.37
C LEU A 105 -25.18 -4.74 4.53
N TYR A 106 -25.68 -3.69 5.19
CA TYR A 106 -26.70 -3.81 6.23
C TYR A 106 -28.00 -4.47 5.72
N PHE A 107 -28.37 -4.23 4.47
CA PHE A 107 -29.60 -4.73 3.85
C PHE A 107 -29.43 -6.09 3.15
N VAL A 108 -28.26 -6.67 3.20
CA VAL A 108 -27.93 -7.90 2.46
C VAL A 108 -28.39 -9.15 3.22
N ASN A 109 -29.12 -10.04 2.51
CA ASN A 109 -29.62 -11.30 3.03
C ASN A 109 -29.10 -12.54 2.25
N SER A 110 -28.22 -12.33 1.26
CA SER A 110 -27.62 -13.44 0.50
C SER A 110 -26.12 -13.23 0.31
N TYR A 111 -25.35 -14.31 0.34
CA TYR A 111 -23.91 -14.26 0.14
C TYR A 111 -23.53 -13.71 -1.24
N THR A 112 -24.30 -14.04 -2.29
CA THR A 112 -24.04 -13.52 -3.63
C THR A 112 -24.11 -11.99 -3.67
N ALA A 113 -25.14 -11.40 -3.03
CA ALA A 113 -25.25 -9.93 -2.93
C ALA A 113 -24.12 -9.35 -2.08
N PHE A 114 -23.77 -10.00 -0.95
CA PHE A 114 -22.62 -9.61 -0.13
C PHE A 114 -21.33 -9.59 -0.96
N MET A 115 -21.02 -10.68 -1.65
CA MET A 115 -19.81 -10.81 -2.45
C MET A 115 -19.76 -9.78 -3.57
N LEU A 116 -20.86 -9.55 -4.29
CA LEU A 116 -20.92 -8.54 -5.37
C LEU A 116 -20.67 -7.13 -4.84
N ILE A 117 -21.27 -6.76 -3.71
CA ILE A 117 -21.06 -5.43 -3.10
C ILE A 117 -19.63 -5.31 -2.59
N PHE A 118 -19.11 -6.35 -1.93
CA PHE A 118 -17.77 -6.32 -1.35
C PHE A 118 -16.69 -6.23 -2.43
N VAL A 119 -16.85 -7.02 -3.49
CA VAL A 119 -15.84 -7.15 -4.54
C VAL A 119 -15.90 -6.02 -5.58
N LEU A 120 -17.08 -5.42 -5.85
CA LEU A 120 -17.21 -4.36 -6.87
C LEU A 120 -17.19 -2.95 -6.25
N PRO A 121 -18.27 -2.42 -5.64
CA PRO A 121 -18.29 -1.03 -5.23
C PRO A 121 -17.40 -0.76 -4.00
N ILE A 122 -17.25 -1.68 -3.04
CA ILE A 122 -16.32 -1.49 -1.93
C ILE A 122 -14.87 -1.48 -2.45
N ALA A 123 -14.50 -2.36 -3.38
CA ALA A 123 -13.18 -2.37 -3.99
C ALA A 123 -12.91 -1.09 -4.80
N LEU A 124 -13.92 -0.55 -5.50
CA LEU A 124 -13.82 0.74 -6.20
C LEU A 124 -13.57 1.89 -5.21
N GLY A 125 -14.39 2.02 -4.18
CA GLY A 125 -14.25 3.05 -3.16
C GLY A 125 -12.91 2.96 -2.44
N ALA A 126 -12.48 1.74 -2.06
CA ALA A 126 -11.18 1.48 -1.46
C ALA A 126 -10.02 1.87 -2.39
N SER A 127 -10.14 1.60 -3.69
CA SER A 127 -9.11 1.97 -4.67
C SER A 127 -8.99 3.49 -4.86
N LEU A 128 -10.12 4.22 -4.81
CA LEU A 128 -10.14 5.68 -4.91
C LEU A 128 -9.55 6.37 -3.66
N MET A 129 -9.79 5.83 -2.46
CA MET A 129 -9.29 6.41 -1.20
C MET A 129 -7.92 5.88 -0.78
N GLY A 130 -7.51 4.72 -1.26
CA GLY A 130 -6.40 3.94 -0.71
C GLY A 130 -5.02 4.40 -1.12
N ASN A 131 -4.07 3.52 -0.93
CA ASN A 131 -2.63 3.77 -0.97
C ASN A 131 -2.14 4.54 -2.20
N LEU A 132 -2.67 4.29 -3.41
CA LEU A 132 -2.24 5.01 -4.61
C LEU A 132 -2.58 6.50 -4.52
N SER A 133 -3.81 6.84 -4.08
CA SER A 133 -4.30 8.21 -3.97
C SER A 133 -3.52 9.00 -2.92
N VAL A 134 -3.34 8.41 -1.75
CA VAL A 134 -2.62 9.05 -0.64
C VAL A 134 -1.12 9.13 -0.90
N SER A 135 -0.51 8.13 -1.56
CA SER A 135 0.90 8.18 -1.96
C SER A 135 1.15 9.28 -2.98
N LYS A 136 0.21 9.49 -3.91
CA LYS A 136 0.31 10.59 -4.86
C LYS A 136 0.17 11.95 -4.17
N LEU A 137 -0.76 12.08 -3.21
CA LEU A 137 -0.90 13.29 -2.40
C LEU A 137 0.41 13.62 -1.69
N VAL A 138 0.98 12.66 -0.96
CA VAL A 138 2.25 12.83 -0.25
C VAL A 138 3.39 13.20 -1.21
N SER A 139 3.48 12.54 -2.36
CA SER A 139 4.52 12.81 -3.35
C SER A 139 4.45 14.20 -3.96
N ARG A 140 3.30 14.89 -3.94
CA ARG A 140 3.19 16.31 -4.37
C ARG A 140 3.78 17.28 -3.36
N TRP A 141 3.73 16.93 -2.07
CA TRP A 141 4.19 17.78 -0.97
C TRP A 141 5.66 17.59 -0.62
N PHE A 142 6.26 16.46 -1.00
CA PHE A 142 7.63 16.11 -0.64
C PHE A 142 8.45 15.73 -1.88
N ARG A 143 9.70 16.16 -1.90
CA ARG A 143 10.73 15.80 -2.90
C ARG A 143 11.93 15.17 -2.22
N GLU A 144 12.55 15.88 -1.29
CA GLU A 144 13.71 15.40 -0.53
C GLU A 144 13.30 14.35 0.52
N TYR A 145 12.22 14.63 1.27
CA TYR A 145 11.73 13.77 2.34
C TYR A 145 10.63 12.79 1.88
N THR A 146 10.49 12.55 0.59
CA THR A 146 9.45 11.67 0.01
C THR A 146 9.50 10.26 0.61
N GLY A 147 10.70 9.72 0.84
CA GLY A 147 10.87 8.37 1.39
C GLY A 147 10.29 8.24 2.80
N ARG A 148 10.65 9.14 3.71
CA ARG A 148 10.12 9.18 5.09
C ARG A 148 8.63 9.44 5.09
N ALA A 149 8.18 10.40 4.29
CA ALA A 149 6.78 10.77 4.20
C ALA A 149 5.89 9.59 3.73
N LEU A 150 6.30 8.89 2.67
CA LEU A 150 5.62 7.67 2.19
C LEU A 150 5.75 6.51 3.17
N GLY A 151 6.89 6.37 3.86
CA GLY A 151 7.08 5.37 4.90
C GLY A 151 6.10 5.57 6.06
N ILE A 152 5.95 6.81 6.55
CA ILE A 152 5.00 7.16 7.63
C ILE A 152 3.55 6.97 7.16
N ALA A 153 3.20 7.42 5.95
CA ALA A 153 1.86 7.22 5.39
C ALA A 153 1.49 5.72 5.34
N ALA A 154 2.42 4.88 4.89
CA ALA A 154 2.21 3.43 4.81
C ALA A 154 2.05 2.72 6.17
N LEU A 155 2.35 3.38 7.30
CA LEU A 155 2.07 2.83 8.63
C LEU A 155 0.56 2.67 8.86
N GLY A 156 -0.29 3.46 8.19
CA GLY A 156 -1.75 3.34 8.29
C GLY A 156 -2.24 1.92 8.04
N VAL A 157 -1.70 1.25 7.00
CA VAL A 157 -1.99 -0.16 6.70
C VAL A 157 -1.61 -1.09 7.85
N SER A 158 -0.46 -0.86 8.49
CA SER A 158 0.00 -1.71 9.59
C SER A 158 -0.80 -1.48 10.87
N PHE A 159 -1.13 -0.22 11.18
CA PHE A 159 -2.02 0.10 12.30
C PHE A 159 -3.41 -0.49 12.09
N ALA A 160 -3.93 -0.48 10.87
CA ALA A 160 -5.19 -1.16 10.57
C ALA A 160 -5.14 -2.65 10.90
N GLY A 161 -4.06 -3.33 10.50
CA GLY A 161 -3.87 -4.76 10.81
C GLY A 161 -3.74 -5.07 12.30
N LEU A 162 -3.21 -4.13 13.09
CA LEU A 162 -3.07 -4.29 14.54
C LEU A 162 -4.38 -3.99 15.28
N VAL A 163 -5.09 -2.95 14.88
CA VAL A 163 -6.23 -2.41 15.64
C VAL A 163 -7.56 -3.03 15.19
N MET A 164 -7.80 -3.12 13.89
CA MET A 164 -9.13 -3.40 13.36
C MET A 164 -9.66 -4.82 13.61
N PRO A 165 -8.85 -5.89 13.54
CA PRO A 165 -9.35 -7.20 13.91
C PRO A 165 -9.80 -7.27 15.37
N ASN A 166 -9.02 -6.67 16.29
CA ASN A 166 -9.35 -6.63 17.70
C ASN A 166 -10.58 -5.76 18.00
N LEU A 167 -10.68 -4.60 17.35
CA LEU A 167 -11.85 -3.73 17.47
C LEU A 167 -13.11 -4.43 16.93
N THR A 168 -13.02 -5.08 15.78
CA THR A 168 -14.14 -5.80 15.18
C THR A 168 -14.58 -6.97 16.07
N ASN A 169 -13.63 -7.70 16.65
CA ASN A 169 -13.92 -8.78 17.59
C ASN A 169 -14.62 -8.26 18.85
N TYR A 170 -14.13 -7.16 19.42
CA TYR A 170 -14.76 -6.49 20.57
C TYR A 170 -16.20 -6.05 20.26
N LEU A 171 -16.43 -5.46 19.07
CA LEU A 171 -17.78 -5.06 18.65
C LEU A 171 -18.72 -6.25 18.49
N LEU A 172 -18.22 -7.38 17.95
CA LEU A 172 -19.02 -8.61 17.76
C LEU A 172 -19.32 -9.32 19.09
N ILE A 173 -18.33 -9.54 19.92
CA ILE A 173 -18.43 -10.43 21.09
C ILE A 173 -18.86 -9.65 22.34
N ASP A 174 -18.14 -8.55 22.66
CA ASP A 174 -18.36 -7.84 23.93
C ASP A 174 -19.57 -6.92 23.85
N LEU A 175 -19.81 -6.27 22.68
CA LEU A 175 -20.98 -5.41 22.48
C LEU A 175 -22.17 -6.14 21.85
N GLY A 176 -21.98 -7.37 21.37
CA GLY A 176 -23.05 -8.19 20.77
C GLY A 176 -23.62 -7.63 19.46
N LEU A 177 -22.84 -6.81 18.75
CA LEU A 177 -23.27 -6.26 17.46
C LEU A 177 -23.16 -7.32 16.36
N GLY A 178 -24.14 -7.36 15.45
CA GLY A 178 -24.03 -8.18 14.25
C GLY A 178 -23.03 -7.61 13.25
N TRP A 179 -22.56 -8.42 12.32
CA TRP A 179 -21.64 -7.98 11.28
C TRP A 179 -22.24 -6.88 10.36
N ARG A 180 -23.59 -6.86 10.23
CA ARG A 180 -24.31 -5.82 9.46
C ARG A 180 -24.21 -4.47 10.13
N GLU A 181 -24.41 -4.39 11.44
CA GLU A 181 -24.29 -3.17 12.23
C GLU A 181 -22.86 -2.65 12.19
N ILE A 182 -21.87 -3.53 12.24
CA ILE A 182 -20.45 -3.13 12.18
C ILE A 182 -20.14 -2.46 10.82
N TYR A 183 -20.55 -3.06 9.70
CA TYR A 183 -20.35 -2.44 8.40
C TYR A 183 -21.17 -1.15 8.22
N LEU A 184 -22.37 -1.08 8.80
CA LEU A 184 -23.15 0.16 8.86
C LEU A 184 -22.37 1.28 9.56
N TYR A 185 -21.79 1.01 10.74
CA TYR A 185 -21.00 2.00 11.48
C TYR A 185 -19.73 2.39 10.74
N TYR A 186 -19.02 1.46 10.13
CA TYR A 186 -17.85 1.77 9.31
C TYR A 186 -18.21 2.61 8.08
N GLY A 187 -19.33 2.34 7.46
CA GLY A 187 -19.83 3.12 6.34
C GLY A 187 -20.24 4.54 6.74
N LEU A 188 -20.99 4.69 7.85
CA LEU A 188 -21.35 5.98 8.42
C LEU A 188 -20.12 6.78 8.82
N PHE A 189 -19.12 6.13 9.43
CA PHE A 189 -17.83 6.75 9.74
C PHE A 189 -17.16 7.30 8.48
N SER A 190 -17.16 6.55 7.40
CA SER A 190 -16.57 7.00 6.13
C SER A 190 -17.28 8.25 5.59
N LEU A 191 -18.61 8.33 5.68
CA LEU A 191 -19.38 9.48 5.21
C LEU A 191 -19.26 10.69 6.13
N ILE A 192 -19.31 10.48 7.45
CA ILE A 192 -19.40 11.55 8.45
C ILE A 192 -18.01 12.08 8.83
N VAL A 193 -16.97 11.22 8.79
CA VAL A 193 -15.62 11.58 9.19
C VAL A 193 -14.71 11.72 8.00
N ASN A 194 -14.54 10.67 7.16
CA ASN A 194 -13.55 10.72 6.07
C ASN A 194 -13.88 11.76 5.02
N ALA A 195 -15.12 11.81 4.53
CA ALA A 195 -15.50 12.75 3.47
C ALA A 195 -15.37 14.23 3.90
N PRO A 196 -15.86 14.68 5.06
CA PRO A 196 -15.61 16.03 5.55
C PRO A 196 -14.14 16.30 5.85
N LEU A 197 -13.40 15.33 6.44
CA LEU A 197 -11.97 15.46 6.71
C LEU A 197 -11.20 15.75 5.42
N PHE A 198 -11.46 14.96 4.36
CA PHE A 198 -10.80 15.18 3.08
C PHE A 198 -11.20 16.50 2.43
N ARG A 199 -12.47 16.90 2.54
CA ARG A 199 -12.95 18.19 2.02
C ARG A 199 -12.28 19.38 2.70
N LEU A 200 -12.08 19.31 4.02
CA LEU A 200 -11.63 20.45 4.82
C LEU A 200 -10.11 20.52 4.93
N LEU A 201 -9.43 19.36 4.97
CA LEU A 201 -8.01 19.30 5.35
C LEU A 201 -7.08 18.93 4.18
N VAL A 202 -7.57 18.27 3.12
CA VAL A 202 -6.73 17.93 1.98
C VAL A 202 -6.49 19.16 1.13
N VAL A 203 -5.22 19.44 0.88
CA VAL A 203 -4.75 20.47 -0.06
C VAL A 203 -3.95 19.76 -1.15
N ASP A 204 -4.34 19.93 -2.42
CA ASP A 204 -3.79 19.18 -3.53
C ASP A 204 -2.34 19.56 -3.85
N HIS A 205 -2.03 20.85 -3.79
CA HIS A 205 -0.73 21.37 -4.11
C HIS A 205 -0.22 22.31 -3.02
N PRO A 206 1.08 22.29 -2.70
CA PRO A 206 1.68 23.24 -1.75
C PRO A 206 1.42 24.70 -2.13
N GLU A 207 1.39 24.97 -3.44
CA GLU A 207 1.19 26.30 -4.00
C GLU A 207 -0.20 26.89 -3.66
N ASP A 208 -1.19 26.04 -3.39
CA ASP A 208 -2.56 26.46 -3.03
C ASP A 208 -2.61 27.16 -1.65
N VAL A 209 -1.55 27.04 -0.86
CA VAL A 209 -1.38 27.65 0.49
C VAL A 209 -0.06 28.41 0.60
N ASP A 210 0.44 28.95 -0.50
CA ASP A 210 1.68 29.73 -0.58
C ASP A 210 2.91 28.98 -0.01
N GLN A 211 2.93 27.66 -0.10
CA GLN A 211 4.04 26.81 0.31
C GLN A 211 4.68 26.12 -0.90
N ARG A 212 5.88 25.58 -0.70
CA ARG A 212 6.59 24.77 -1.68
C ARG A 212 6.85 23.36 -1.13
N PRO A 213 7.11 22.38 -2.00
CA PRO A 213 7.52 21.08 -1.56
C PRO A 213 8.68 21.16 -0.57
N ASP A 214 8.65 20.32 0.47
CA ASP A 214 9.62 20.29 1.58
C ASP A 214 9.68 21.57 2.42
N GLY A 215 8.77 22.52 2.24
CA GLY A 215 8.74 23.80 2.97
C GLY A 215 9.87 24.78 2.58
N LYS A 216 10.47 24.64 1.40
CA LYS A 216 11.53 25.53 0.90
C LYS A 216 11.00 26.94 0.63
N THR A 217 11.89 27.93 0.75
CA THR A 217 11.57 29.35 0.49
C THR A 217 11.79 29.74 -0.97
N LEU A 218 11.26 30.92 -1.37
CA LEU A 218 11.28 31.43 -2.75
C LEU A 218 12.68 31.62 -3.38
N ASN A 219 13.74 31.70 -2.56
CA ASN A 219 15.10 31.96 -3.04
C ASN A 219 15.82 30.71 -3.60
N ASP A 220 15.22 29.53 -3.53
CA ASP A 220 15.78 28.27 -4.07
C ASP A 220 15.31 28.00 -5.51
N ASP A 221 15.01 29.04 -6.29
CA ASP A 221 14.15 29.01 -7.47
C ASP A 221 14.72 28.33 -8.72
N GLU A 222 16.02 28.22 -8.90
CA GLU A 222 16.58 27.79 -10.19
C GLU A 222 16.45 26.26 -10.44
N GLN A 223 16.32 25.44 -9.41
CA GLN A 223 16.18 23.99 -9.56
C GLN A 223 14.72 23.52 -9.59
N VAL A 224 13.77 24.34 -9.16
CA VAL A 224 12.35 23.94 -9.00
C VAL A 224 11.57 23.95 -10.31
N ALA A 225 11.84 24.90 -11.20
CA ALA A 225 11.14 25.02 -12.50
C ALA A 225 11.39 23.84 -13.46
N SER A 226 12.44 23.06 -13.23
CA SER A 226 12.86 22.00 -14.15
C SER A 226 12.11 20.66 -13.98
N ASN A 227 11.43 20.42 -12.86
CA ASN A 227 10.84 19.13 -12.53
C ASN A 227 9.32 19.03 -12.74
N THR A 228 8.66 20.12 -13.10
CA THR A 228 7.20 20.12 -13.41
C THR A 228 6.89 19.69 -14.85
N GLN A 229 7.89 19.56 -15.71
CA GLN A 229 7.72 19.06 -17.09
C GLN A 229 7.85 17.54 -17.15
N GLY A 230 6.98 16.82 -16.44
CA GLY A 230 6.85 15.37 -16.61
C GLY A 230 6.18 15.03 -17.94
N VAL A 231 6.60 13.93 -18.57
CA VAL A 231 5.99 13.39 -19.79
C VAL A 231 4.71 12.67 -19.43
N ASP A 232 3.64 12.88 -20.22
CA ASP A 232 2.43 12.06 -20.12
C ASP A 232 2.69 10.71 -20.79
N TRP A 233 2.74 9.66 -19.98
CA TRP A 233 2.92 8.30 -20.44
C TRP A 233 1.59 7.71 -20.94
N THR A 234 1.60 7.15 -22.14
CA THR A 234 0.50 6.35 -22.65
C THR A 234 0.66 4.88 -22.26
N LEU A 235 -0.44 4.11 -22.24
CA LEU A 235 -0.40 2.67 -21.96
C LEU A 235 0.60 1.93 -22.86
N LYS A 236 0.61 2.26 -24.17
CA LYS A 236 1.52 1.64 -25.15
C LYS A 236 2.99 1.93 -24.81
N GLN A 237 3.32 3.14 -24.37
CA GLN A 237 4.67 3.51 -23.95
C GLN A 237 5.08 2.78 -22.66
N LEU A 238 4.20 2.75 -21.65
CA LEU A 238 4.46 2.01 -20.40
C LEU A 238 4.72 0.53 -20.65
N LEU A 239 3.88 -0.13 -21.46
CA LEU A 239 4.02 -1.56 -21.75
C LEU A 239 5.28 -1.87 -22.60
N ARG A 240 5.86 -0.88 -23.26
CA ARG A 240 7.12 -1.02 -23.99
C ARG A 240 8.34 -0.64 -23.15
N ASP A 241 8.11 0.04 -22.02
CA ASP A 241 9.20 0.48 -21.17
C ASP A 241 9.76 -0.67 -20.33
N ARG A 242 11.08 -0.87 -20.41
CA ARG A 242 11.80 -1.88 -19.64
C ARG A 242 11.68 -1.65 -18.13
N ASN A 243 11.76 -0.41 -17.68
CA ASN A 243 11.69 -0.08 -16.25
C ASN A 243 10.34 -0.47 -15.66
N PHE A 244 9.26 -0.31 -16.42
CA PHE A 244 7.92 -0.72 -16.01
C PHE A 244 7.87 -2.23 -15.68
N TRP A 245 8.42 -3.06 -16.55
CA TRP A 245 8.42 -4.51 -16.35
C TRP A 245 9.38 -4.96 -15.25
N VAL A 246 10.56 -4.31 -15.13
CA VAL A 246 11.49 -4.58 -14.04
C VAL A 246 10.84 -4.30 -12.69
N LEU A 247 10.23 -3.14 -12.50
CA LEU A 247 9.54 -2.80 -11.25
C LEU A 247 8.36 -3.71 -10.98
N SER A 248 7.49 -3.92 -11.98
CA SER A 248 6.33 -4.78 -11.86
C SER A 248 6.73 -6.21 -11.46
N PHE A 249 7.75 -6.78 -12.09
CA PHE A 249 8.24 -8.12 -11.81
C PHE A 249 8.85 -8.22 -10.40
N VAL A 250 9.77 -7.32 -10.05
CA VAL A 250 10.46 -7.37 -8.75
C VAL A 250 9.48 -7.29 -7.58
N PHE A 251 8.56 -6.33 -7.62
CA PHE A 251 7.56 -6.21 -6.55
C PHE A 251 6.50 -7.31 -6.59
N SER A 252 6.18 -7.87 -7.76
CA SER A 252 5.34 -9.06 -7.86
C SER A 252 5.94 -10.25 -7.11
N MET A 253 7.23 -10.53 -7.32
CA MET A 253 7.91 -11.64 -6.66
C MET A 253 8.05 -11.40 -5.16
N GLN A 254 8.36 -10.17 -4.76
CA GLN A 254 8.46 -9.78 -3.35
C GLN A 254 7.14 -9.95 -2.60
N PHE A 255 6.03 -9.44 -3.15
CA PHE A 255 4.70 -9.57 -2.54
C PHE A 255 4.17 -11.01 -2.60
N CYS A 256 4.48 -11.77 -3.67
CA CYS A 256 4.15 -13.18 -3.79
C CYS A 256 4.76 -13.98 -2.64
N ALA A 257 6.08 -13.84 -2.43
CA ALA A 257 6.77 -14.52 -1.34
C ALA A 257 6.26 -14.08 0.04
N MET A 258 5.98 -12.77 0.21
CA MET A 258 5.44 -12.24 1.46
C MET A 258 4.09 -12.88 1.81
N LEU A 259 3.14 -12.86 0.88
CA LEU A 259 1.80 -13.36 1.15
C LEU A 259 1.78 -14.89 1.33
N ALA A 260 2.55 -15.62 0.51
CA ALA A 260 2.64 -17.08 0.61
C ALA A 260 3.21 -17.52 1.97
N VAL A 261 4.32 -16.93 2.42
CA VAL A 261 4.90 -17.26 3.74
C VAL A 261 3.92 -16.94 4.86
N LEU A 262 3.31 -15.75 4.86
CA LEU A 262 2.37 -15.35 5.90
C LEU A 262 1.11 -16.23 5.94
N ALA A 263 0.62 -16.68 4.78
CA ALA A 263 -0.54 -17.56 4.72
C ALA A 263 -0.26 -18.97 5.26
N HIS A 264 0.98 -19.45 5.10
CA HIS A 264 1.33 -20.84 5.44
C HIS A 264 2.15 -20.99 6.73
N ILE A 265 2.63 -19.91 7.34
CA ILE A 265 3.51 -20.00 8.51
C ILE A 265 2.83 -20.63 9.73
N THR A 266 1.54 -20.40 9.91
CA THR A 266 0.76 -20.99 11.01
C THR A 266 0.57 -22.48 10.81
N PHE A 267 0.32 -22.92 9.59
CA PHE A 267 0.25 -24.35 9.24
C PHE A 267 1.61 -25.02 9.44
N TYR A 268 2.68 -24.40 8.96
CA TYR A 268 4.05 -24.88 9.15
C TYR A 268 4.42 -25.04 10.65
N ALA A 269 4.04 -24.07 11.48
CA ALA A 269 4.23 -24.16 12.92
C ALA A 269 3.43 -25.30 13.55
N SER A 270 2.18 -25.47 13.12
CA SER A 270 1.31 -26.53 13.63
C SER A 270 1.82 -27.95 13.29
N GLU A 271 2.36 -28.15 12.08
CA GLU A 271 2.96 -29.43 11.68
C GLU A 271 4.19 -29.80 12.50
N ARG A 272 4.90 -28.81 13.02
CA ARG A 272 6.05 -29.01 13.90
C ARG A 272 5.68 -29.19 15.38
N GLY A 273 4.38 -29.26 15.70
CA GLY A 273 3.90 -29.37 17.07
C GLY A 273 3.88 -28.03 17.83
N TRP A 274 3.98 -26.89 17.12
CA TRP A 274 4.01 -25.55 17.72
C TRP A 274 2.69 -24.78 17.54
N ALA A 275 1.57 -25.49 17.47
CA ALA A 275 0.24 -24.92 17.22
C ALA A 275 -0.14 -23.80 18.22
N GLU A 276 0.18 -24.00 19.52
CA GLU A 276 -0.08 -23.01 20.57
C GLU A 276 0.68 -21.68 20.33
N SER A 277 1.86 -21.74 19.71
CA SER A 277 2.68 -20.57 19.42
C SER A 277 2.41 -19.96 18.03
N ALA A 278 1.58 -20.57 17.19
CA ALA A 278 1.41 -20.19 15.79
C ALA A 278 0.91 -18.75 15.62
N ALA A 279 -0.03 -18.32 16.45
CA ALA A 279 -0.54 -16.93 16.43
C ALA A 279 0.54 -15.92 16.85
N TRP A 280 1.34 -16.25 17.86
CA TRP A 280 2.46 -15.41 18.28
C TRP A 280 3.54 -15.29 17.19
N ILE A 281 3.92 -16.41 16.60
CA ILE A 281 4.87 -16.47 15.48
C ILE A 281 4.39 -15.56 14.33
N PHE A 282 3.15 -15.67 13.93
CA PHE A 282 2.57 -14.81 12.88
C PHE A 282 2.62 -13.33 13.26
N SER A 283 2.29 -12.99 14.50
CA SER A 283 2.25 -11.60 14.98
C SER A 283 3.62 -10.92 14.98
N MET A 284 4.70 -11.70 15.10
CA MET A 284 6.08 -11.18 15.08
C MET A 284 6.48 -10.52 13.76
N TYR A 285 5.73 -10.74 12.69
CA TYR A 285 5.89 -10.02 11.43
C TYR A 285 5.61 -8.51 11.54
N ALA A 286 4.60 -8.13 12.32
CA ALA A 286 3.96 -6.80 12.20
C ALA A 286 4.88 -5.64 12.59
N VAL A 287 5.48 -5.69 13.79
CA VAL A 287 6.29 -4.58 14.32
C VAL A 287 7.57 -4.35 13.48
N PRO A 288 8.37 -5.39 13.15
CA PRO A 288 9.53 -5.19 12.28
C PRO A 288 9.16 -4.69 10.88
N ALA A 289 8.01 -5.10 10.32
CA ALA A 289 7.53 -4.57 9.05
C ALA A 289 7.16 -3.08 9.13
N MET A 290 6.65 -2.61 10.28
CA MET A 290 6.43 -1.17 10.51
C MET A 290 7.75 -0.39 10.57
N ILE A 291 8.72 -0.89 11.32
CA ILE A 291 10.06 -0.28 11.45
C ILE A 291 10.74 -0.23 10.07
N SER A 292 10.62 -1.30 9.31
CA SER A 292 11.16 -1.42 7.96
C SER A 292 10.69 -0.31 7.01
N LYS A 293 9.39 0.02 7.04
CA LYS A 293 8.81 1.09 6.20
C LYS A 293 9.50 2.43 6.44
N LEU A 294 9.75 2.75 7.71
CA LEU A 294 10.44 3.99 8.09
C LEU A 294 11.92 3.92 7.74
N PHE A 295 12.58 2.81 8.06
CA PHE A 295 14.01 2.62 7.84
C PHE A 295 14.37 2.70 6.36
N PHE A 296 13.70 1.96 5.48
CA PHE A 296 13.99 1.97 4.05
C PHE A 296 13.57 3.27 3.39
N GLY A 297 12.50 3.94 3.85
CA GLY A 297 12.16 5.28 3.42
C GLY A 297 13.28 6.28 3.69
N TRP A 298 13.82 6.28 4.92
CA TRP A 298 14.95 7.11 5.32
C TRP A 298 16.24 6.73 4.59
N LEU A 299 16.48 5.42 4.36
CA LEU A 299 17.68 4.92 3.70
C LEU A 299 17.84 5.47 2.28
N VAL A 300 16.74 5.53 1.53
CA VAL A 300 16.75 6.03 0.14
C VAL A 300 16.95 7.56 0.07
N GLU A 301 16.55 8.29 1.10
CA GLU A 301 16.79 9.74 1.19
C GLU A 301 18.27 10.08 1.42
N ASN A 302 19.00 9.23 2.16
CA ASN A 302 20.41 9.43 2.47
C ASN A 302 21.37 9.07 1.30
N LYS A 303 20.92 9.24 0.06
CA LYS A 303 21.69 9.08 -1.18
C LYS A 303 22.17 7.62 -1.44
N ILE A 304 21.59 6.62 -0.78
CA ILE A 304 21.82 5.24 -1.16
C ILE A 304 21.04 4.94 -2.44
N ASP A 305 21.70 4.23 -3.36
CA ASP A 305 21.04 3.79 -4.59
C ASP A 305 19.76 2.99 -4.23
N ALA A 306 18.63 3.43 -4.78
CA ALA A 306 17.34 2.81 -4.49
C ALA A 306 17.30 1.33 -4.90
N ARG A 307 18.09 0.94 -5.91
CA ARG A 307 18.27 -0.48 -6.30
C ARG A 307 18.93 -1.28 -5.18
N LEU A 308 19.96 -0.71 -4.55
CA LEU A 308 20.64 -1.34 -3.43
C LEU A 308 19.70 -1.48 -2.22
N ALA A 309 18.91 -0.46 -1.92
CA ALA A 309 17.93 -0.52 -0.83
C ALA A 309 16.88 -1.64 -1.05
N VAL A 310 16.35 -1.78 -2.27
CA VAL A 310 15.44 -2.89 -2.62
C VAL A 310 16.17 -4.24 -2.53
N THR A 311 17.41 -4.34 -3.03
CA THR A 311 18.21 -5.58 -2.93
C THR A 311 18.42 -5.99 -1.47
N ILE A 312 18.75 -5.06 -0.58
CA ILE A 312 18.88 -5.32 0.86
C ILE A 312 17.58 -5.87 1.44
N SER A 313 16.44 -5.23 1.12
CA SER A 313 15.12 -5.67 1.54
C SER A 313 14.81 -7.11 1.06
N LEU A 314 15.05 -7.39 -0.22
CA LEU A 314 14.87 -8.73 -0.82
C LEU A 314 15.78 -9.78 -0.19
N VAL A 315 17.06 -9.46 0.04
CA VAL A 315 18.02 -10.37 0.67
C VAL A 315 17.65 -10.66 2.12
N ILE A 316 17.21 -9.67 2.89
CA ILE A 316 16.74 -9.90 4.27
C ILE A 316 15.52 -10.82 4.25
N GLN A 317 14.57 -10.60 3.34
CA GLN A 317 13.39 -11.46 3.19
C GLN A 317 13.77 -12.87 2.74
N LEU A 318 14.71 -13.02 1.80
CA LEU A 318 15.28 -14.29 1.36
C LEU A 318 15.91 -15.06 2.52
N VAL A 319 16.80 -14.40 3.28
CA VAL A 319 17.46 -15.01 4.45
C VAL A 319 16.41 -15.44 5.48
N GLY A 320 15.42 -14.59 5.77
CA GLY A 320 14.31 -14.96 6.63
C GLY A 320 13.58 -16.21 6.14
N THR A 321 13.26 -16.30 4.84
CA THR A 321 12.58 -17.47 4.25
C THR A 321 13.44 -18.74 4.34
N LEU A 322 14.74 -18.64 4.09
CA LEU A 322 15.67 -19.80 4.21
C LEU A 322 15.80 -20.27 5.66
N LEU A 323 15.87 -19.33 6.62
CA LEU A 323 16.00 -19.66 8.04
C LEU A 323 14.73 -20.34 8.59
N ILE A 324 13.54 -20.11 8.02
CA ILE A 324 12.31 -20.83 8.39
C ILE A 324 12.54 -22.34 8.31
N LEU A 325 13.22 -22.81 7.25
CA LEU A 325 13.45 -24.24 7.00
C LEU A 325 14.32 -24.94 8.06
N VAL A 326 15.22 -24.19 8.70
CA VAL A 326 16.16 -24.71 9.69
C VAL A 326 15.76 -24.38 11.13
N SER A 327 14.57 -23.78 11.34
CA SER A 327 14.06 -23.46 12.66
C SER A 327 13.81 -24.71 13.52
N GLN A 328 14.24 -24.68 14.78
CA GLN A 328 14.16 -25.85 15.70
C GLN A 328 13.26 -25.56 16.92
N SER A 329 12.80 -24.34 17.10
CA SER A 329 11.93 -23.96 18.22
C SER A 329 10.97 -22.85 17.82
N PRO A 330 9.81 -22.70 18.52
CA PRO A 330 8.84 -21.63 18.28
C PRO A 330 9.46 -20.22 18.45
N ASN A 331 10.32 -20.05 19.46
CA ASN A 331 10.98 -18.77 19.70
C ASN A 331 11.95 -18.40 18.57
N GLN A 332 12.73 -19.37 18.09
CA GLN A 332 13.60 -19.15 16.94
C GLN A 332 12.81 -18.78 15.68
N LEU A 333 11.70 -19.48 15.40
CA LEU A 333 10.82 -19.17 14.29
C LEU A 333 10.19 -17.78 14.43
N SER A 334 9.83 -17.36 15.63
CA SER A 334 9.33 -16.01 15.91
C SER A 334 10.34 -14.90 15.52
N PHE A 335 11.61 -15.06 15.89
CA PHE A 335 12.68 -14.13 15.49
C PHE A 335 12.94 -14.15 13.98
N ILE A 336 12.85 -15.31 13.34
CA ILE A 336 12.99 -15.45 11.90
C ILE A 336 11.85 -14.74 11.16
N ILE A 337 10.61 -14.86 11.63
CA ILE A 337 9.47 -14.14 11.06
C ILE A 337 9.57 -12.63 11.29
N ALA A 338 10.15 -12.19 12.41
CA ALA A 338 10.48 -10.79 12.62
C ALA A 338 11.51 -10.27 11.58
N LEU A 339 12.55 -11.03 11.30
CA LEU A 339 13.56 -10.72 10.26
C LEU A 339 12.90 -10.68 8.88
N PHE A 340 12.09 -11.70 8.55
CA PHE A 340 11.31 -11.77 7.31
C PHE A 340 10.39 -10.53 7.16
N GLY A 341 9.73 -10.13 8.23
CA GLY A 341 8.87 -8.95 8.29
C GLY A 341 9.65 -7.66 8.05
N PHE A 342 10.86 -7.55 8.60
CA PHE A 342 11.72 -6.41 8.32
C PHE A 342 12.16 -6.35 6.85
N GLY A 343 12.43 -7.47 6.20
CA GLY A 343 12.66 -7.50 4.75
C GLY A 343 11.41 -7.14 3.95
N GLY A 344 10.29 -7.81 4.19
CA GLY A 344 9.07 -7.65 3.38
C GLY A 344 8.34 -6.32 3.58
N GLY A 345 8.44 -5.70 4.78
CA GLY A 345 7.71 -4.47 5.11
C GLY A 345 8.05 -3.27 4.22
N ALA A 346 9.27 -3.21 3.69
CA ALA A 346 9.72 -2.15 2.79
C ALA A 346 9.05 -2.17 1.41
N ALA A 347 8.47 -3.29 0.98
CA ALA A 347 8.00 -3.50 -0.40
C ALA A 347 7.03 -2.39 -0.88
N LEU A 348 6.04 -2.04 -0.06
CA LEU A 348 5.03 -1.05 -0.42
C LEU A 348 5.61 0.37 -0.59
N PRO A 349 6.27 0.98 0.40
CA PRO A 349 6.83 2.32 0.22
C PRO A 349 7.93 2.36 -0.84
N MET A 350 8.79 1.34 -0.95
CA MET A 350 9.85 1.28 -1.95
C MET A 350 9.29 1.23 -3.38
N SER A 351 8.23 0.46 -3.60
CA SER A 351 7.52 0.42 -4.87
C SER A 351 7.02 1.82 -5.25
N ASN A 352 6.34 2.52 -4.34
CA ASN A 352 5.83 3.87 -4.58
C ASN A 352 6.96 4.89 -4.85
N ILE A 353 8.05 4.81 -4.08
CA ILE A 353 9.23 5.69 -4.25
C ILE A 353 9.85 5.49 -5.64
N LEU A 354 10.06 4.23 -6.07
CA LEU A 354 10.71 3.95 -7.36
C LEU A 354 9.83 4.31 -8.55
N PHE A 355 8.53 4.01 -8.50
CA PHE A 355 7.60 4.45 -9.54
C PHE A 355 7.57 5.98 -9.64
N ASN A 356 7.56 6.70 -8.52
CA ASN A 356 7.59 8.16 -8.51
C ASN A 356 8.91 8.74 -9.05
N LYS A 357 10.06 8.10 -8.76
CA LYS A 357 11.37 8.55 -9.27
C LYS A 357 11.49 8.37 -10.78
N ILE A 358 10.91 7.31 -11.36
CA ILE A 358 11.07 6.97 -12.78
C ILE A 358 10.03 7.69 -13.65
N TYR A 359 8.76 7.67 -13.22
CA TYR A 359 7.64 8.18 -14.03
C TYR A 359 7.21 9.59 -13.66
N THR A 360 7.92 10.24 -12.75
CA THR A 360 7.64 11.59 -12.23
C THR A 360 6.26 11.71 -11.58
N GLN A 361 6.04 12.81 -10.87
CA GLN A 361 4.74 13.06 -10.22
C GLN A 361 3.57 13.10 -11.20
N LYS A 362 3.80 13.52 -12.46
CA LYS A 362 2.73 13.69 -13.45
C LYS A 362 2.09 12.38 -13.86
N SER A 363 2.89 11.32 -14.06
CA SER A 363 2.41 10.01 -14.51
C SER A 363 2.54 8.91 -13.46
N PHE A 364 2.83 9.27 -12.20
CA PHE A 364 2.97 8.31 -11.10
C PHE A 364 1.70 7.48 -10.90
N GLY A 365 0.53 8.13 -10.83
CA GLY A 365 -0.73 7.45 -10.61
C GLY A 365 -1.02 6.43 -11.71
N PHE A 366 -0.89 6.83 -12.96
CA PHE A 366 -1.15 5.96 -14.09
C PHE A 366 -0.13 4.81 -14.20
N SER A 367 1.16 5.07 -14.05
CA SER A 367 2.20 4.03 -14.15
C SER A 367 2.10 3.02 -13.01
N ARG A 368 1.96 3.49 -11.77
CA ARG A 368 1.83 2.64 -10.58
C ARG A 368 0.51 1.86 -10.59
N GLY A 369 -0.59 2.52 -11.00
CA GLY A 369 -1.89 1.89 -11.16
C GLY A 369 -1.89 0.81 -12.23
N THR A 370 -1.24 1.05 -13.38
CA THR A 370 -1.13 0.07 -14.48
C THR A 370 -0.28 -1.15 -14.09
N ALA A 371 0.70 -0.99 -13.19
CA ALA A 371 1.49 -2.11 -12.69
C ALA A 371 0.71 -3.00 -11.69
N GLN A 372 -0.30 -2.47 -11.00
CA GLN A 372 -0.99 -3.17 -9.93
C GLN A 372 -1.67 -4.48 -10.34
N PRO A 373 -2.35 -4.61 -11.50
CA PRO A 373 -2.90 -5.89 -11.95
C PRO A 373 -1.85 -7.00 -12.04
N PHE A 374 -0.68 -6.69 -12.59
CA PHE A 374 0.43 -7.66 -12.70
C PHE A 374 0.95 -8.03 -11.31
N ILE A 375 1.18 -7.04 -10.45
CA ILE A 375 1.66 -7.27 -9.08
C ILE A 375 0.67 -8.13 -8.31
N SER A 376 -0.62 -7.80 -8.35
CA SER A 376 -1.65 -8.51 -7.59
C SER A 376 -1.89 -9.93 -8.09
N LEU A 377 -1.80 -10.17 -9.40
CA LEU A 377 -1.93 -11.52 -9.96
C LEU A 377 -0.90 -12.47 -9.35
N PHE A 378 0.36 -12.08 -9.33
CA PHE A 378 1.43 -12.88 -8.74
C PHE A 378 1.34 -12.92 -7.21
N GLN A 379 0.98 -11.82 -6.57
CA GLN A 379 0.80 -11.76 -5.12
C GLN A 379 -0.23 -12.78 -4.64
N VAL A 380 -1.40 -12.85 -5.30
CA VAL A 380 -2.48 -13.77 -4.93
C VAL A 380 -2.14 -15.22 -5.28
N SER A 381 -1.39 -15.47 -6.36
CA SER A 381 -1.03 -16.83 -6.81
C SER A 381 -0.04 -17.53 -5.87
N GLY A 382 0.72 -16.80 -5.07
CA GLY A 382 1.73 -17.38 -4.18
C GLY A 382 1.16 -18.35 -3.16
N THR A 383 0.03 -18.00 -2.54
CA THR A 383 -0.62 -18.83 -1.53
C THR A 383 -1.12 -20.19 -2.09
N PRO A 384 -1.94 -20.23 -3.15
CA PRO A 384 -2.39 -21.52 -3.69
C PRO A 384 -1.24 -22.34 -4.27
N MET A 385 -0.20 -21.71 -4.81
CA MET A 385 0.96 -22.42 -5.31
C MET A 385 1.74 -23.13 -4.19
N ALA A 386 1.94 -22.44 -3.06
CA ALA A 386 2.58 -23.08 -1.89
C ALA A 386 1.74 -24.24 -1.34
N ALA A 387 0.40 -24.13 -1.37
CA ALA A 387 -0.51 -25.23 -1.00
C ALA A 387 -0.39 -26.43 -1.95
N LEU A 388 -0.42 -26.20 -3.27
CA LEU A 388 -0.25 -27.26 -4.27
C LEU A 388 1.11 -27.97 -4.16
N MET A 389 2.17 -27.22 -3.87
CA MET A 389 3.49 -27.81 -3.62
C MET A 389 3.51 -28.64 -2.33
N PHE A 390 2.81 -28.18 -1.29
CA PHE A 390 2.65 -28.96 -0.08
C PHE A 390 1.89 -30.27 -0.35
N ASP A 391 0.78 -30.22 -1.07
CA ASP A 391 -0.02 -31.39 -1.42
C ASP A 391 0.80 -32.42 -2.26
N ALA A 392 1.67 -31.91 -3.14
CA ALA A 392 2.51 -32.76 -4.00
C ALA A 392 3.70 -33.40 -3.28
N TYR A 393 4.30 -32.71 -2.30
CA TYR A 393 5.56 -33.13 -1.68
C TYR A 393 5.41 -33.52 -0.19
N GLY A 394 4.25 -33.29 0.43
CA GLY A 394 3.97 -33.59 1.85
C GLY A 394 4.71 -32.68 2.85
N ASN A 395 5.34 -31.58 2.39
CA ASN A 395 6.04 -30.64 3.24
C ASN A 395 6.20 -29.27 2.58
N TYR A 396 6.50 -28.23 3.38
CA TYR A 396 6.69 -26.86 2.90
C TYR A 396 8.10 -26.56 2.34
N GLN A 397 9.05 -27.49 2.42
CA GLN A 397 10.44 -27.27 2.03
C GLN A 397 10.55 -26.79 0.59
N ASN A 398 9.93 -27.52 -0.35
CA ASN A 398 9.97 -27.16 -1.78
C ASN A 398 9.26 -25.84 -2.07
N ALA A 399 8.13 -25.58 -1.39
CA ALA A 399 7.41 -24.32 -1.53
C ALA A 399 8.27 -23.12 -1.09
N PHE A 400 8.90 -23.19 0.08
CA PHE A 400 9.76 -22.10 0.57
C PHE A 400 11.04 -21.95 -0.26
N LEU A 401 11.67 -23.03 -0.73
CA LEU A 401 12.80 -22.97 -1.66
C LEU A 401 12.42 -22.33 -3.00
N PHE A 402 11.22 -22.63 -3.51
CA PHE A 402 10.70 -21.96 -4.69
C PHE A 402 10.54 -20.45 -4.45
N LEU A 403 9.94 -20.02 -3.33
CA LEU A 403 9.83 -18.60 -2.98
C LEU A 403 11.22 -17.93 -2.83
N CYS A 404 12.20 -18.65 -2.29
CA CYS A 404 13.58 -18.18 -2.24
C CYS A 404 14.14 -17.94 -3.65
N SER A 405 13.88 -18.83 -4.61
CA SER A 405 14.33 -18.65 -6.00
C SER A 405 13.72 -17.40 -6.63
N LEU A 406 12.45 -17.09 -6.35
CA LEU A 406 11.80 -15.85 -6.81
C LEU A 406 12.48 -14.61 -6.24
N LEU A 407 12.82 -14.61 -4.95
CA LEU A 407 13.51 -13.49 -4.29
C LEU A 407 14.93 -13.30 -4.82
N VAL A 408 15.67 -14.39 -5.12
CA VAL A 408 16.98 -14.32 -5.77
C VAL A 408 16.87 -13.69 -7.16
N ILE A 409 15.93 -14.18 -7.98
CA ILE A 409 15.70 -13.63 -9.32
C ILE A 409 15.32 -12.14 -9.22
N ALA A 410 14.44 -11.77 -8.32
CA ALA A 410 14.05 -10.36 -8.10
C ALA A 410 15.25 -9.49 -7.70
N SER A 411 16.16 -10.02 -6.84
CA SER A 411 17.37 -9.33 -6.41
C SER A 411 18.37 -9.09 -7.54
N ILE A 412 18.37 -9.95 -8.56
CA ILE A 412 19.19 -9.79 -9.77
C ILE A 412 18.50 -8.83 -10.74
N VAL A 413 17.18 -9.01 -10.94
CA VAL A 413 16.40 -8.24 -11.93
C VAL A 413 16.35 -6.75 -11.58
N ILE A 414 16.35 -6.37 -10.30
CA ILE A 414 16.33 -4.95 -9.90
C ILE A 414 17.53 -4.15 -10.45
N TRP A 415 18.67 -4.79 -10.66
CA TRP A 415 19.88 -4.14 -11.21
C TRP A 415 19.77 -3.81 -12.70
N PHE A 416 18.77 -4.37 -13.38
CA PHE A 416 18.45 -3.97 -14.74
C PHE A 416 17.62 -2.67 -14.79
N LEU A 417 17.22 -2.12 -13.66
CA LEU A 417 16.51 -0.84 -13.58
C LEU A 417 17.44 0.31 -13.95
N LYS A 418 17.02 1.13 -14.92
CA LYS A 418 17.71 2.38 -15.25
C LYS A 418 16.99 3.52 -14.52
N ILE A 419 17.64 4.07 -13.50
CA ILE A 419 17.15 5.28 -12.82
C ILE A 419 17.69 6.46 -13.62
N PRO A 420 16.84 7.30 -14.25
CA PRO A 420 17.31 8.45 -15.01
C PRO A 420 17.96 9.47 -14.06
N ASP A 421 19.13 9.95 -14.41
CA ASP A 421 19.70 11.12 -13.77
C ASP A 421 18.79 12.32 -13.96
N THR A 422 18.78 13.26 -13.00
CA THR A 422 17.86 14.42 -12.98
C THR A 422 17.92 15.27 -14.26
N THR A 423 19.02 15.21 -15.00
CA THR A 423 19.20 15.82 -16.31
C THR A 423 18.61 15.02 -17.47
N GLU A 424 18.60 13.69 -17.40
CA GLU A 424 18.05 12.80 -18.43
C GLU A 424 16.54 12.57 -18.31
N ALA A 425 15.95 12.74 -17.13
CA ALA A 425 14.51 12.67 -16.95
C ALA A 425 13.73 13.62 -17.87
N ARG A 426 14.40 14.68 -18.37
CA ARG A 426 13.90 15.60 -19.40
C ARG A 426 13.85 14.96 -20.79
N GLY A 427 14.71 13.99 -21.08
CA GLY A 427 14.85 13.34 -22.40
C GLY A 427 14.20 11.98 -22.55
N TYR A 428 13.85 11.29 -21.43
CA TYR A 428 13.32 9.93 -21.49
C TYR A 428 12.03 9.81 -22.31
N GLY A 429 11.20 10.85 -22.32
CA GLY A 429 10.02 10.92 -23.18
C GLY A 429 10.30 11.20 -24.67
N ALA A 430 11.51 11.65 -25.01
CA ALA A 430 11.91 11.90 -26.40
C ALA A 430 12.46 10.64 -27.09
N LEU A 431 13.14 9.76 -26.33
CA LEU A 431 13.72 8.51 -26.84
C LEU A 431 12.68 7.41 -27.11
N SER A 432 11.48 7.50 -26.50
CA SER A 432 10.39 6.55 -26.76
C SER A 432 9.52 6.92 -27.97
N ARG A 433 9.87 7.96 -28.73
CA ARG A 433 9.14 8.42 -29.92
C ARG A 433 9.61 7.79 -31.25
N ASN A 434 10.68 6.98 -31.21
CA ASN A 434 11.18 6.23 -32.38
C ASN A 434 10.83 4.75 -32.32
#